data_e8337fea1a8152de6f47f486fe6b52d5
#
_entry.id   e8337fea1a8152de6f47f486fe6b52d5
#
_cell.length_a   1.000
_cell.length_b   1.000
_cell.length_c   1.000
_cell.angle_alpha   90.00
_cell.angle_beta   90.00
_cell.angle_gamma   90.00
#
_symmetry.space_group_name_H-M   'P 1'
#
loop_
_entity.id
_entity.type
_entity.pdbx_description
1 polymer ?
#
loop_
_entity_poly.entity_id
_entity_poly.type
_entity_poly.pdbx_seq_one_letter_code
_entity_poly.pdbx_strand_id
1 'polypeptide(L)'
;MKDENCIFCKLANGDIPTNTVYEDDYLRAIMDVSPANKGHIIILPKSHAANIFELEDCYIEKAFVLAKKIAAALKKLLNCDGVNILQNNGEAAGQTVFHFHVHIIPRYKGDNCKITWVLGSYSEGEASELAKNISGLI
;
A
#
# COMPACT_ATOMS: atom_id res chain seq x y z
N MET A 1 -7.26 15.35 7.34
CA MET A 1 -7.74 15.58 8.74
C MET A 1 -7.55 14.28 9.51
N LYS A 2 -7.22 14.31 10.82
CA LYS A 2 -7.05 13.10 11.64
C LYS A 2 -8.42 12.60 12.12
N ASP A 3 -8.60 11.27 12.13
CA ASP A 3 -9.78 10.61 12.76
C ASP A 3 -9.35 9.98 14.09
N GLU A 4 -9.93 10.44 15.20
CA GLU A 4 -9.60 9.99 16.56
C GLU A 4 -10.02 8.54 16.83
N ASN A 5 -10.92 7.96 16.03
CA ASN A 5 -11.35 6.57 16.17
C ASN A 5 -10.53 5.62 15.28
N CYS A 6 -9.74 6.14 14.35
CA CYS A 6 -8.95 5.35 13.42
C CYS A 6 -7.62 4.93 14.05
N ILE A 7 -7.40 3.61 14.15
CA ILE A 7 -6.14 3.06 14.68
C ILE A 7 -4.93 3.49 13.84
N PHE A 8 -5.06 3.56 12.50
CA PHE A 8 -3.97 3.98 11.62
C PHE A 8 -3.67 5.47 11.71
N CYS A 9 -4.68 6.32 11.98
CA CYS A 9 -4.43 7.71 12.35
C CYS A 9 -3.57 7.82 13.61
N LYS A 10 -3.86 7.01 14.64
CA LYS A 10 -3.09 7.00 15.90
C LYS A 10 -1.65 6.54 15.67
N LEU A 11 -1.46 5.48 14.87
CA LEU A 11 -0.13 4.99 14.53
C LEU A 11 0.65 6.01 13.68
N ALA A 12 0.01 6.61 12.67
CA ALA A 12 0.63 7.57 11.77
C ALA A 12 1.07 8.86 12.50
N ASN A 13 0.31 9.29 13.49
CA ASN A 13 0.55 10.54 14.22
C ASN A 13 1.30 10.36 15.55
N GLY A 14 1.69 9.13 15.90
CA GLY A 14 2.54 8.87 17.06
C GLY A 14 1.81 8.73 18.39
N ASP A 15 0.48 8.64 18.39
CA ASP A 15 -0.30 8.44 19.62
C ASP A 15 -0.09 7.01 20.18
N ILE A 16 0.31 6.07 19.32
CA ILE A 16 0.66 4.70 19.66
C ILE A 16 2.11 4.46 19.24
N PRO A 17 2.97 3.94 20.12
CA PRO A 17 4.36 3.59 19.82
C PRO A 17 4.46 2.60 18.65
N THR A 18 5.41 2.81 17.75
CA THR A 18 5.65 1.97 16.56
C THR A 18 7.14 1.76 16.33
N ASN A 19 7.49 0.67 15.64
CA ASN A 19 8.81 0.51 15.06
C ASN A 19 8.89 1.32 13.76
N THR A 20 9.17 2.61 13.89
CA THR A 20 9.15 3.58 12.79
C THR A 20 10.41 3.44 11.93
N VAL A 21 10.20 3.34 10.61
CA VAL A 21 11.26 3.26 9.59
C VAL A 21 11.52 4.63 8.97
N TYR A 22 10.48 5.43 8.82
CA TYR A 22 10.55 6.78 8.24
C TYR A 22 9.39 7.64 8.77
N GLU A 23 9.64 8.93 8.90
CA GLU A 23 8.60 9.92 9.25
C GLU A 23 8.94 11.29 8.65
N ASP A 24 7.91 11.94 8.10
CA ASP A 24 7.92 13.37 7.74
C ASP A 24 6.57 14.02 8.12
N ASP A 25 6.29 15.21 7.60
CA ASP A 25 5.05 15.95 7.88
C ASP A 25 3.80 15.29 7.27
N TYR A 26 3.97 14.43 6.27
CA TYR A 26 2.89 13.80 5.49
C TYR A 26 2.69 12.33 5.82
N LEU A 27 3.77 11.60 6.04
CA LEU A 27 3.78 10.14 6.07
C LEU A 27 4.53 9.61 7.28
N ARG A 28 4.11 8.44 7.75
CA ARG A 28 4.92 7.58 8.61
C ARG A 28 4.97 6.18 7.99
N ALA A 29 6.16 5.60 7.92
CA ALA A 29 6.36 4.20 7.54
C ALA A 29 6.78 3.41 8.78
N ILE A 30 6.10 2.29 9.04
CA ILE A 30 6.30 1.45 10.22
C ILE A 30 6.43 -0.01 9.84
N MET A 31 7.08 -0.79 10.70
CA MET A 31 7.05 -2.25 10.58
C MET A 31 5.64 -2.77 10.83
N ASP A 32 5.15 -3.65 9.97
CA ASP A 32 3.89 -4.35 10.21
C ASP A 32 4.05 -5.32 11.37
N VAL A 33 3.10 -5.30 12.33
CA VAL A 33 3.14 -6.16 13.52
C VAL A 33 2.72 -7.61 13.23
N SER A 34 2.03 -7.82 12.09
CA SER A 34 1.62 -9.15 11.59
C SER A 34 2.15 -9.37 10.17
N PRO A 35 3.48 -9.43 10.02
CA PRO A 35 4.10 -9.35 8.70
C PRO A 35 3.80 -10.58 7.83
N ALA A 36 3.53 -10.34 6.53
CA ALA A 36 3.43 -11.41 5.53
C ALA A 36 4.78 -12.12 5.34
N ASN A 37 5.87 -11.34 5.40
CA ASN A 37 7.26 -11.81 5.44
C ASN A 37 8.07 -10.87 6.34
N LYS A 38 9.20 -11.34 6.86
CA LYS A 38 10.14 -10.52 7.64
C LYS A 38 10.57 -9.31 6.82
N GLY A 39 10.34 -8.11 7.36
CA GLY A 39 10.61 -6.85 6.67
C GLY A 39 9.40 -6.20 6.01
N HIS A 40 8.18 -6.74 6.21
CA HIS A 40 6.95 -6.11 5.77
C HIS A 40 6.77 -4.75 6.45
N ILE A 41 6.62 -3.70 5.65
CA ILE A 41 6.45 -2.31 6.07
C ILE A 41 5.13 -1.80 5.52
N ILE A 42 4.46 -0.94 6.29
CA ILE A 42 3.31 -0.16 5.83
C ILE A 42 3.61 1.34 5.87
N ILE A 43 3.22 2.05 4.83
CA ILE A 43 3.26 3.51 4.77
C ILE A 43 1.87 4.03 5.07
N LEU A 44 1.78 4.93 6.04
CA LEU A 44 0.54 5.55 6.53
C LEU A 44 0.58 7.06 6.29
N PRO A 45 -0.35 7.65 5.54
CA PRO A 45 -0.58 9.08 5.55
C PRO A 45 -0.97 9.57 6.95
N LYS A 46 -0.51 10.75 7.34
CA LYS A 46 -0.92 11.41 8.59
C LYS A 46 -2.33 12.00 8.52
N SER A 47 -2.83 12.26 7.31
CA SER A 47 -4.21 12.64 7.05
C SER A 47 -5.06 11.41 6.83
N HIS A 48 -6.28 11.40 7.39
CA HIS A 48 -7.23 10.33 7.19
C HIS A 48 -7.91 10.44 5.83
N ALA A 49 -7.89 9.34 5.09
CA ALA A 49 -8.75 9.05 3.94
C ALA A 49 -8.97 7.54 3.95
N ALA A 50 -10.20 7.09 3.71
CA ALA A 50 -10.50 5.65 3.78
C ALA A 50 -9.75 4.86 2.71
N ASN A 51 -9.60 5.44 1.52
CA ASN A 51 -9.06 4.78 0.33
C ASN A 51 -8.43 5.80 -0.63
N ILE A 52 -7.96 5.32 -1.81
CA ILE A 52 -7.30 6.15 -2.81
C ILE A 52 -8.22 7.21 -3.43
N PHE A 53 -9.53 6.96 -3.47
CA PHE A 53 -10.49 7.86 -4.11
C PHE A 53 -10.74 9.15 -3.30
N GLU A 54 -10.39 9.12 -2.00
CA GLU A 54 -10.58 10.24 -1.06
C GLU A 54 -9.28 10.95 -0.71
N LEU A 55 -8.13 10.31 -0.97
CA LEU A 55 -6.83 10.85 -0.58
C LEU A 55 -6.33 11.89 -1.59
N GLU A 56 -5.82 13.01 -1.10
CA GLU A 56 -5.21 14.04 -1.92
C GLU A 56 -3.97 13.51 -2.67
N ASP A 57 -3.82 13.88 -3.95
CA ASP A 57 -2.77 13.41 -4.86
C ASP A 57 -1.36 13.55 -4.28
N CYS A 58 -1.09 14.65 -3.56
CA CYS A 58 0.22 14.90 -2.96
C CYS A 58 0.65 13.82 -1.95
N TYR A 59 -0.28 13.18 -1.24
CA TYR A 59 0.02 12.06 -0.36
C TYR A 59 0.32 10.79 -1.16
N ILE A 60 -0.43 10.55 -2.24
CA ILE A 60 -0.24 9.40 -3.13
C ILE A 60 1.15 9.46 -3.76
N GLU A 61 1.52 10.61 -4.34
CA GLU A 61 2.83 10.84 -4.95
C GLU A 61 3.97 10.58 -3.96
N LYS A 62 3.88 11.17 -2.76
CA LYS A 62 4.89 11.00 -1.71
C LYS A 62 4.98 9.55 -1.23
N ALA A 63 3.83 8.87 -1.05
CA ALA A 63 3.79 7.49 -0.59
C ALA A 63 4.48 6.53 -1.57
N PHE A 64 4.25 6.67 -2.88
CA PHE A 64 4.89 5.81 -3.88
C PHE A 64 6.36 6.14 -4.11
N VAL A 65 6.77 7.41 -4.00
CA VAL A 65 8.19 7.79 -4.00
C VAL A 65 8.90 7.20 -2.78
N LEU A 66 8.28 7.25 -1.60
CA LEU A 66 8.82 6.63 -0.38
C LEU A 66 8.86 5.10 -0.50
N ALA A 67 7.82 4.48 -1.08
CA ALA A 67 7.77 3.03 -1.32
C ALA A 67 8.96 2.55 -2.16
N LYS A 68 9.32 3.28 -3.22
CA LYS A 68 10.53 2.99 -4.02
C LYS A 68 11.81 3.01 -3.17
N LYS A 69 11.97 4.00 -2.30
CA LYS A 69 13.17 4.11 -1.43
C LYS A 69 13.23 2.97 -0.43
N ILE A 70 12.11 2.63 0.21
CA ILE A 70 12.02 1.52 1.16
C ILE A 70 12.28 0.19 0.46
N ALA A 71 11.70 -0.05 -0.71
CA ALA A 71 11.93 -1.28 -1.49
C ALA A 71 13.41 -1.47 -1.84
N ALA A 72 14.11 -0.40 -2.24
CA ALA A 72 15.55 -0.44 -2.49
C ALA A 72 16.36 -0.76 -1.22
N ALA A 73 15.97 -0.19 -0.09
CA ALA A 73 16.62 -0.46 1.20
C ALA A 73 16.41 -1.92 1.64
N LEU A 74 15.17 -2.44 1.51
CA LEU A 74 14.86 -3.84 1.82
C LEU A 74 15.65 -4.80 0.94
N LYS A 75 15.73 -4.53 -0.37
CA LYS A 75 16.53 -5.36 -1.29
C LYS A 75 18.01 -5.40 -0.89
N LYS A 76 18.56 -4.24 -0.52
CA LYS A 76 19.98 -4.15 -0.08
C LYS A 76 20.22 -4.83 1.26
N LEU A 77 19.32 -4.66 2.23
CA LEU A 77 19.47 -5.15 3.60
C LEU A 77 19.18 -6.65 3.73
N LEU A 78 18.08 -7.11 3.10
CA LEU A 78 17.55 -8.46 3.27
C LEU A 78 17.91 -9.39 2.11
N ASN A 79 18.51 -8.87 1.03
CA ASN A 79 18.81 -9.63 -0.18
C ASN A 79 17.60 -10.43 -0.71
N CYS A 80 16.38 -9.82 -0.62
CA CYS A 80 15.16 -10.46 -1.07
C CYS A 80 15.12 -10.63 -2.59
N ASP A 81 14.41 -11.66 -3.08
CA ASP A 81 14.30 -11.97 -4.52
C ASP A 81 13.40 -10.97 -5.26
N GLY A 82 12.43 -10.39 -4.55
CA GLY A 82 11.49 -9.41 -5.08
C GLY A 82 10.87 -8.55 -3.99
N VAL A 83 10.05 -7.57 -4.39
CA VAL A 83 9.25 -6.74 -3.48
C VAL A 83 7.88 -6.51 -4.10
N ASN A 84 6.82 -6.78 -3.35
CA ASN A 84 5.48 -6.32 -3.71
C ASN A 84 5.21 -4.97 -3.06
N ILE A 85 4.65 -4.05 -3.84
CA ILE A 85 4.05 -2.80 -3.38
C ILE A 85 2.55 -2.94 -3.64
N LEU A 86 1.76 -2.98 -2.57
CA LEU A 86 0.32 -3.22 -2.63
C LEU A 86 -0.44 -2.07 -1.99
N GLN A 87 -1.53 -1.68 -2.64
CA GLN A 87 -2.49 -0.73 -2.12
C GLN A 87 -3.89 -1.25 -2.44
N ASN A 88 -4.71 -1.43 -1.43
CA ASN A 88 -6.03 -2.06 -1.54
C ASN A 88 -7.13 -1.03 -1.27
N ASN A 89 -8.16 -1.02 -2.10
CA ASN A 89 -9.31 -0.13 -1.99
C ASN A 89 -10.60 -0.95 -1.98
N GLY A 90 -11.26 -0.98 -0.82
CA GLY A 90 -12.47 -1.75 -0.57
C GLY A 90 -12.21 -3.19 -0.13
N GLU A 91 -13.23 -3.78 0.52
CA GLU A 91 -13.17 -5.14 1.09
C GLU A 91 -12.90 -6.21 0.04
N ALA A 92 -13.53 -6.11 -1.14
CA ALA A 92 -13.33 -7.05 -2.25
C ALA A 92 -11.89 -7.07 -2.77
N ALA A 93 -11.15 -5.98 -2.58
CA ALA A 93 -9.72 -5.88 -2.91
C ALA A 93 -8.80 -6.25 -1.73
N GLY A 94 -9.35 -6.69 -0.59
CA GLY A 94 -8.59 -7.10 0.58
C GLY A 94 -8.25 -5.96 1.55
N GLN A 95 -8.90 -4.80 1.45
CA GLN A 95 -8.75 -3.74 2.45
C GLN A 95 -9.48 -4.12 3.74
N THR A 96 -8.76 -4.16 4.86
CA THR A 96 -9.30 -4.50 6.19
C THR A 96 -9.35 -3.32 7.13
N VAL A 97 -8.50 -2.31 6.95
CA VAL A 97 -8.50 -1.05 7.70
C VAL A 97 -8.80 0.10 6.74
N PHE A 98 -9.90 0.83 7.01
CA PHE A 98 -10.34 1.95 6.18
C PHE A 98 -9.58 3.25 6.53
N HIS A 99 -8.31 3.20 6.27
CA HIS A 99 -7.34 4.27 6.20
C HIS A 99 -6.37 3.89 5.09
N PHE A 100 -6.19 4.76 4.11
CA PHE A 100 -5.27 4.50 3.01
C PHE A 100 -3.89 4.09 3.53
N HIS A 101 -3.35 3.01 3.02
CA HIS A 101 -2.01 2.56 3.36
C HIS A 101 -1.40 1.78 2.20
N VAL A 102 -0.07 1.81 2.14
CA VAL A 102 0.70 1.07 1.13
C VAL A 102 1.55 0.03 1.84
N HIS A 103 1.36 -1.24 1.46
CA HIS A 103 2.20 -2.35 1.90
C HIS A 103 3.46 -2.46 1.04
N ILE A 104 4.59 -2.72 1.68
CA ILE A 104 5.86 -3.05 1.04
C ILE A 104 6.33 -4.37 1.61
N ILE A 105 6.28 -5.43 0.80
CA ILE A 105 6.48 -6.81 1.23
C ILE A 105 7.69 -7.39 0.49
N PRO A 106 8.81 -7.64 1.18
CA PRO A 106 9.92 -8.39 0.58
C PRO A 106 9.49 -9.84 0.31
N ARG A 107 9.90 -10.34 -0.86
CA ARG A 107 9.51 -11.66 -1.34
C ARG A 107 10.74 -12.54 -1.55
N TYR A 108 10.56 -13.82 -1.25
CA TYR A 108 11.58 -14.85 -1.39
C TYR A 108 11.03 -16.02 -2.18
N LYS A 109 11.87 -16.66 -2.99
CA LYS A 109 11.49 -17.88 -3.71
C LYS A 109 11.00 -18.95 -2.72
N GLY A 110 9.76 -19.43 -2.91
CA GLY A 110 9.16 -20.43 -2.04
C GLY A 110 8.60 -19.88 -0.72
N ASP A 111 8.47 -18.57 -0.55
CA ASP A 111 7.78 -18.00 0.61
C ASP A 111 6.27 -18.36 0.62
N ASN A 112 5.62 -18.21 1.78
CA ASN A 112 4.19 -18.52 1.96
C ASN A 112 3.25 -17.37 1.62
N CYS A 113 3.77 -16.22 1.17
CA CYS A 113 2.96 -15.06 0.83
C CYS A 113 2.33 -15.25 -0.56
N LYS A 114 1.00 -15.40 -0.61
CA LYS A 114 0.27 -15.64 -1.85
C LYS A 114 -0.43 -14.36 -2.30
N ILE A 115 0.14 -13.72 -3.33
CA ILE A 115 -0.47 -12.59 -4.03
C ILE A 115 -0.62 -13.04 -5.48
N THR A 116 -1.73 -13.69 -5.79
CA THR A 116 -1.98 -14.29 -7.11
C THR A 116 -3.45 -14.11 -7.51
N TRP A 117 -3.70 -14.24 -8.82
CA TRP A 117 -5.04 -14.27 -9.39
C TRP A 117 -5.13 -15.36 -10.46
N VAL A 118 -6.35 -15.80 -10.74
CA VAL A 118 -6.64 -16.70 -11.86
C VAL A 118 -6.72 -15.86 -13.14
N LEU A 119 -6.05 -16.34 -14.19
CA LEU A 119 -6.08 -15.66 -15.49
C LEU A 119 -7.48 -15.73 -16.09
N GLY A 120 -8.02 -14.60 -16.48
CA GLY A 120 -9.28 -14.46 -17.21
C GLY A 120 -9.06 -14.17 -18.70
N SER A 121 -10.15 -13.92 -19.41
CA SER A 121 -10.12 -13.49 -20.82
C SER A 121 -11.30 -12.54 -21.10
N TYR A 122 -11.15 -11.73 -22.13
CA TYR A 122 -12.22 -10.92 -22.69
C TYR A 122 -12.88 -11.64 -23.86
N SER A 123 -14.15 -11.37 -24.09
CA SER A 123 -14.80 -11.69 -25.35
C SER A 123 -14.31 -10.78 -26.48
N GLU A 124 -14.61 -11.14 -27.74
CA GLU A 124 -14.19 -10.34 -28.91
C GLU A 124 -14.74 -8.90 -28.81
N GLY A 125 -13.86 -7.92 -28.95
CA GLY A 125 -14.18 -6.50 -28.89
C GLY A 125 -14.36 -5.88 -27.49
N GLU A 126 -14.60 -6.68 -26.47
CA GLU A 126 -14.88 -6.22 -25.09
C GLU A 126 -13.75 -5.37 -24.49
N ALA A 127 -12.51 -5.80 -24.62
CA ALA A 127 -11.36 -5.05 -24.11
C ALA A 127 -11.21 -3.67 -24.79
N SER A 128 -11.48 -3.60 -26.12
CA SER A 128 -11.42 -2.33 -26.86
C SER A 128 -12.49 -1.35 -26.43
N GLU A 129 -13.71 -1.84 -26.22
CA GLU A 129 -14.84 -1.02 -25.75
C GLU A 129 -14.60 -0.49 -24.34
N LEU A 130 -14.18 -1.36 -23.42
CA LEU A 130 -13.83 -0.97 -22.05
C LEU A 130 -12.71 0.07 -22.01
N ALA A 131 -11.65 -0.12 -22.78
CA ALA A 131 -10.54 0.82 -22.88
C ALA A 131 -11.00 2.21 -23.33
N LYS A 132 -11.86 2.29 -24.34
CA LYS A 132 -12.44 3.53 -24.83
C LYS A 132 -13.30 4.23 -23.78
N ASN A 133 -14.15 3.46 -23.08
CA ASN A 133 -15.03 4.00 -22.04
C ASN A 133 -14.23 4.53 -20.84
N ILE A 134 -13.21 3.81 -20.38
CA ILE A 134 -12.33 4.24 -19.30
C ILE A 134 -11.55 5.51 -19.70
N SER A 135 -10.98 5.53 -20.90
CA SER A 135 -10.24 6.70 -21.41
C SER A 135 -11.10 7.96 -21.49
N GLY A 136 -12.41 7.82 -21.65
CA GLY A 136 -13.36 8.94 -21.64
C GLY A 136 -13.69 9.50 -20.25
N LEU A 137 -13.23 8.83 -19.19
CA LEU A 137 -13.49 9.22 -17.79
C LEU A 137 -12.25 9.81 -17.09
N ILE A 138 -11.08 9.71 -17.70
CA ILE A 138 -9.79 10.23 -17.19
C ILE A 138 -9.30 11.37 -18.08
#